data_3bd2060158cf7bfc5c21645661ac0cc1
#
_entry.id   3bd2060158cf7bfc5c21645661ac0cc1
#
_cell.length_a   1.000
_cell.length_b   1.000
_cell.length_c   1.000
_cell.angle_alpha   90.00
_cell.angle_beta   90.00
_cell.angle_gamma   90.00
#
_symmetry.space_group_name_H-M   'P 1'
#
loop_
_entity.id
_entity.type
_entity.pdbx_description
1 polymer ?
#
loop_
_entity_poly.entity_id
_entity_poly.type
_entity_poly.pdbx_seq_one_letter_code
_entity_poly.pdbx_strand_id
1 'polypeptide(L)'
;MDKIFDVVGLEGAYQNILLIINLLTGFLPCIYSFQIPYLTKHPSFFVQKLKSDDPNKIYELDFSQELCDSSSYNITKNPSKSVINWSYTYDLYCDKETYVTVITSIIFVGMMFGTLTIVPAFDKYGRSKILKICVTISLIVYLNQLFCVGPNHLIFINFFGGMLFQYMELVMLYLQNFFQKVKMDY
;
A
#
# COMPACT_ATOMS: atom_id res chain seq x y z
N MET A 1 -9.75 -28.89 -24.69
CA MET A 1 -9.34 -28.52 -23.31
C MET A 1 -9.57 -29.67 -22.33
N ASP A 2 -10.61 -30.43 -22.48
CA ASP A 2 -11.02 -31.50 -21.57
C ASP A 2 -9.94 -32.58 -21.34
N LYS A 3 -9.20 -32.99 -22.38
CA LYS A 3 -8.09 -33.95 -22.25
C LYS A 3 -6.95 -33.51 -21.31
N ILE A 4 -6.77 -32.23 -21.10
CA ILE A 4 -5.73 -31.71 -20.17
C ILE A 4 -6.16 -31.87 -18.72
N PHE A 5 -7.45 -31.73 -18.45
CA PHE A 5 -8.01 -31.90 -17.10
C PHE A 5 -8.03 -33.36 -16.66
N ASP A 6 -8.28 -34.28 -17.60
CA ASP A 6 -8.22 -35.73 -17.32
C ASP A 6 -6.80 -36.19 -16.98
N VAL A 7 -5.77 -35.52 -17.52
CA VAL A 7 -4.36 -35.84 -17.25
C VAL A 7 -3.85 -35.21 -15.97
N VAL A 8 -4.33 -33.98 -15.61
CA VAL A 8 -3.85 -33.21 -14.44
C VAL A 8 -4.66 -33.48 -13.18
N GLY A 9 -5.89 -34.02 -13.33
CA GLY A 9 -6.83 -34.26 -12.22
C GLY A 9 -7.35 -32.97 -11.59
N LEU A 10 -8.62 -32.91 -11.26
CA LEU A 10 -9.29 -31.74 -10.69
C LEU A 10 -8.79 -31.36 -9.28
N GLU A 11 -8.20 -32.32 -8.55
CA GLU A 11 -7.66 -32.14 -7.18
C GLU A 11 -6.15 -32.39 -7.12
N GLY A 12 -5.44 -32.19 -8.23
CA GLY A 12 -4.01 -32.43 -8.30
C GLY A 12 -3.19 -31.45 -7.45
N ALA A 13 -2.05 -31.92 -6.94
CA ALA A 13 -1.09 -31.12 -6.18
C ALA A 13 -0.71 -29.81 -6.89
N TYR A 14 -0.64 -29.80 -8.21
CA TYR A 14 -0.36 -28.63 -9.03
C TYR A 14 -1.43 -27.53 -8.89
N GLN A 15 -2.71 -27.89 -8.85
CA GLN A 15 -3.81 -26.94 -8.71
C GLN A 15 -3.83 -26.33 -7.31
N ASN A 16 -3.58 -27.13 -6.28
CA ASN A 16 -3.48 -26.65 -4.90
C ASN A 16 -2.28 -25.69 -4.75
N ILE A 17 -1.15 -25.97 -5.37
CA ILE A 17 0.02 -25.08 -5.37
C ILE A 17 -0.32 -23.78 -6.09
N LEU A 18 -0.98 -23.81 -7.26
CA LEU A 18 -1.42 -22.62 -7.96
C LEU A 18 -2.39 -21.78 -7.13
N LEU A 19 -3.33 -22.40 -6.45
CA LEU A 19 -4.28 -21.73 -5.58
C LEU A 19 -3.57 -21.06 -4.39
N ILE A 20 -2.63 -21.75 -3.75
CA ILE A 20 -1.82 -21.19 -2.67
C ILE A 20 -0.98 -19.99 -3.15
N ILE A 21 -0.31 -20.11 -4.30
CA ILE A 21 0.47 -19.00 -4.88
C ILE A 21 -0.44 -17.80 -5.16
N ASN A 22 -1.64 -18.01 -5.67
CA ASN A 22 -2.59 -16.94 -5.94
C ASN A 22 -3.11 -16.28 -4.66
N LEU A 23 -3.43 -17.07 -3.64
CA LEU A 23 -3.79 -16.51 -2.34
C LEU A 23 -2.66 -15.67 -1.76
N LEU A 24 -1.44 -16.16 -1.77
CA LEU A 24 -0.27 -15.43 -1.27
C LEU A 24 -0.04 -14.13 -2.06
N THR A 25 -0.14 -14.18 -3.40
CA THR A 25 0.00 -12.97 -4.23
C THR A 25 -1.12 -11.97 -4.01
N GLY A 26 -2.35 -12.41 -3.75
CA GLY A 26 -3.49 -11.54 -3.41
C GLY A 26 -3.36 -10.88 -2.03
N PHE A 27 -2.71 -11.55 -1.08
CA PHE A 27 -2.48 -11.01 0.26
C PHE A 27 -1.49 -9.84 0.29
N LEU A 28 -0.46 -9.84 -0.57
CA LEU A 28 0.58 -8.80 -0.55
C LEU A 28 0.05 -7.38 -0.75
N PRO A 29 -0.78 -7.07 -1.75
CA PRO A 29 -1.35 -5.73 -1.91
C PRO A 29 -2.29 -5.36 -0.75
N CYS A 30 -3.04 -6.32 -0.22
CA CYS A 30 -3.89 -6.06 0.95
C CYS A 30 -3.06 -5.65 2.17
N ILE A 31 -2.01 -6.40 2.49
CA ILE A 31 -1.08 -6.05 3.58
C ILE A 31 -0.54 -4.64 3.38
N TYR A 32 -0.12 -4.31 2.14
CA TYR A 32 0.37 -2.98 1.80
C TYR A 32 -0.66 -1.88 2.11
N SER A 33 -1.90 -2.04 1.66
CA SER A 33 -2.97 -1.05 1.89
C SER A 33 -3.28 -0.87 3.39
N PHE A 34 -3.27 -1.95 4.16
CA PHE A 34 -3.50 -1.90 5.60
C PHE A 34 -2.32 -1.31 6.40
N GLN A 35 -1.10 -1.33 5.85
CA GLN A 35 0.06 -0.72 6.51
C GLN A 35 0.08 0.80 6.40
N ILE A 36 -0.55 1.40 5.39
CA ILE A 36 -0.48 2.84 5.13
C ILE A 36 -0.88 3.70 6.32
N PRO A 37 -2.00 3.44 7.03
CA PRO A 37 -2.36 4.21 8.23
C PRO A 37 -1.28 4.18 9.32
N TYR A 38 -0.55 3.07 9.45
CA TYR A 38 0.58 2.96 10.39
C TYR A 38 1.82 3.71 9.91
N LEU A 39 2.09 3.67 8.61
CA LEU A 39 3.23 4.35 8.00
C LEU A 39 3.07 5.88 7.97
N THR A 40 1.84 6.37 7.99
CA THR A 40 1.50 7.80 8.00
C THR A 40 1.08 8.32 9.38
N LYS A 41 1.02 7.45 10.40
CA LYS A 41 0.67 7.86 11.78
C LYS A 41 1.65 8.91 12.29
N HIS A 42 1.11 10.00 12.83
CA HIS A 42 1.91 11.06 13.43
C HIS A 42 2.68 10.57 14.65
N PRO A 43 3.91 11.07 14.88
CA PRO A 43 4.67 10.78 16.09
C PRO A 43 4.04 11.43 17.31
N SER A 44 4.34 10.91 18.50
CA SER A 44 4.07 11.58 19.77
C SER A 44 5.11 12.67 20.04
N PHE A 45 4.73 13.75 20.70
CA PHE A 45 5.60 14.90 20.93
C PHE A 45 5.77 15.19 22.42
N PHE A 46 6.97 15.64 22.77
CA PHE A 46 7.19 16.41 23.98
C PHE A 46 6.91 17.88 23.69
N VAL A 47 6.00 18.45 24.44
CA VAL A 47 5.50 19.82 24.26
C VAL A 47 5.88 20.67 25.45
N GLN A 48 6.57 21.77 25.19
CA GLN A 48 6.88 22.80 26.16
C GLN A 48 6.13 24.06 25.78
N LYS A 49 5.27 24.54 26.68
CA LYS A 49 4.48 25.75 26.45
C LYS A 49 5.32 26.99 26.80
N LEU A 50 5.57 27.85 25.82
CA LEU A 50 6.45 29.03 25.94
C LEU A 50 5.86 30.14 26.83
N LYS A 51 4.53 30.21 26.94
CA LYS A 51 3.80 31.28 27.69
C LYS A 51 3.04 30.73 28.91
N SER A 52 3.60 29.75 29.62
CA SER A 52 2.98 29.29 30.89
C SER A 52 3.72 29.78 32.12
N ASP A 53 3.05 29.75 33.25
CA ASP A 53 3.62 30.12 34.56
C ASP A 53 4.78 29.21 34.98
N ASP A 54 4.87 28.02 34.38
CA ASP A 54 5.95 27.03 34.54
C ASP A 54 6.56 26.66 33.18
N PRO A 55 7.53 27.43 32.65
CA PRO A 55 8.12 27.21 31.32
C PRO A 55 8.93 25.93 31.25
N ASN A 56 9.30 25.29 32.36
CA ASN A 56 10.09 24.05 32.38
C ASN A 56 9.22 22.79 32.37
N LYS A 57 7.89 22.91 32.42
CA LYS A 57 7.01 21.76 32.44
C LYS A 57 6.82 21.19 31.04
N ILE A 58 7.32 19.97 30.83
CA ILE A 58 7.19 19.22 29.57
C ILE A 58 5.95 18.34 29.66
N TYR A 59 5.08 18.45 28.68
CA TYR A 59 3.90 17.62 28.53
C TYR A 59 4.12 16.65 27.40
N GLU A 60 3.62 15.44 27.55
CA GLU A 60 3.58 14.47 26.47
C GLU A 60 2.19 14.49 25.86
N LEU A 61 2.10 14.81 24.57
CA LEU A 61 0.84 14.93 23.84
C LEU A 61 0.93 14.20 22.49
N ASP A 62 -0.20 13.65 22.10
CA ASP A 62 -0.38 13.21 20.73
C ASP A 62 -0.52 14.41 19.79
N PHE A 63 -0.26 14.19 18.50
CA PHE A 63 -0.32 15.25 17.51
C PHE A 63 -1.72 15.92 17.48
N SER A 64 -1.73 17.24 17.57
CA SER A 64 -2.87 18.09 17.24
C SER A 64 -2.38 19.31 16.46
N GLN A 65 -3.22 19.86 15.58
CA GLN A 65 -2.84 20.98 14.71
C GLN A 65 -2.50 22.26 15.51
N GLU A 66 -3.05 22.41 16.72
CA GLU A 66 -2.73 23.50 17.64
C GLU A 66 -1.24 23.52 18.07
N LEU A 67 -0.58 22.34 18.04
CA LEU A 67 0.82 22.23 18.39
C LEU A 67 1.76 22.81 17.33
N CYS A 68 1.25 23.08 16.13
CA CYS A 68 2.03 23.62 15.03
C CYS A 68 2.25 25.15 15.14
N ASP A 69 1.61 25.81 16.11
CA ASP A 69 1.87 27.22 16.38
C ASP A 69 3.20 27.39 17.12
N SER A 70 4.27 27.62 16.36
CA SER A 70 5.64 27.79 16.87
C SER A 70 5.80 29.02 17.81
N SER A 71 4.84 29.92 17.80
CA SER A 71 4.85 31.07 18.72
C SER A 71 4.43 30.70 20.14
N SER A 72 3.70 29.64 20.31
CA SER A 72 3.10 29.20 21.58
C SER A 72 3.74 27.94 22.17
N TYR A 73 4.31 27.08 21.32
CA TYR A 73 4.82 25.78 21.74
C TYR A 73 6.20 25.48 21.15
N ASN A 74 7.06 24.88 21.96
CA ASN A 74 8.27 24.23 21.51
C ASN A 74 8.02 22.72 21.51
N ILE A 75 8.08 22.09 20.32
CA ILE A 75 7.77 20.68 20.12
C ILE A 75 9.02 19.88 19.77
N THR A 76 9.21 18.75 20.45
CA THR A 76 10.27 17.78 20.14
C THR A 76 9.67 16.39 20.02
N LYS A 77 10.16 15.57 19.07
CA LYS A 77 9.67 14.20 18.89
C LYS A 77 10.02 13.35 20.11
N ASN A 78 9.09 12.53 20.57
CA ASN A 78 9.32 11.52 21.59
C ASN A 78 9.80 10.21 20.97
N PRO A 79 11.10 9.85 21.02
CA PRO A 79 11.60 8.65 20.38
C PRO A 79 11.16 7.36 21.09
N SER A 80 10.78 7.43 22.37
CA SER A 80 10.43 6.25 23.17
C SER A 80 9.00 5.74 22.89
N LYS A 81 8.09 6.61 22.42
CA LYS A 81 6.70 6.25 22.13
C LYS A 81 6.34 6.36 20.64
N SER A 82 7.14 7.08 19.85
CA SER A 82 6.90 7.25 18.43
C SER A 82 7.30 5.99 17.66
N VAL A 83 6.45 5.59 16.72
CA VAL A 83 6.83 4.59 15.74
C VAL A 83 7.71 5.24 14.68
N ILE A 84 8.85 4.62 14.37
CA ILE A 84 9.73 5.08 13.29
C ILE A 84 9.06 4.68 11.97
N ASN A 85 8.36 5.63 11.38
CA ASN A 85 7.61 5.48 10.13
C ASN A 85 7.89 6.65 9.18
N TRP A 86 7.17 6.75 8.07
CA TRP A 86 7.37 7.83 7.10
C TRP A 86 7.09 9.21 7.69
N SER A 87 6.03 9.34 8.51
CA SER A 87 5.71 10.61 9.16
C SER A 87 6.80 11.07 10.12
N TYR A 88 7.41 10.13 10.84
CA TYR A 88 8.55 10.40 11.72
C TYR A 88 9.82 10.75 10.94
N THR A 89 10.13 9.99 9.89
CA THR A 89 11.39 10.08 9.14
C THR A 89 11.46 11.34 8.27
N TYR A 90 10.34 11.73 7.64
CA TYR A 90 10.28 12.86 6.70
C TYR A 90 9.62 14.10 7.29
N ASP A 91 9.35 14.12 8.60
CA ASP A 91 8.69 15.24 9.29
C ASP A 91 7.36 15.65 8.63
N LEU A 92 6.50 14.66 8.34
CA LEU A 92 5.23 14.88 7.64
C LEU A 92 4.13 15.33 8.61
N TYR A 93 4.38 16.43 9.30
CA TYR A 93 3.42 17.08 10.22
C TYR A 93 3.50 18.60 10.06
N CYS A 94 2.57 19.32 10.64
CA CYS A 94 2.42 20.77 10.52
C CYS A 94 2.36 21.21 9.04
N ASP A 95 3.31 21.97 8.56
CA ASP A 95 3.31 22.51 7.19
C ASP A 95 3.32 21.43 6.10
N LYS A 96 3.74 20.22 6.45
CA LYS A 96 3.82 19.07 5.53
C LYS A 96 2.70 18.05 5.67
N GLU A 97 1.68 18.31 6.47
CA GLU A 97 0.54 17.39 6.68
C GLU A 97 -0.19 17.07 5.37
N THR A 98 -0.22 18.03 4.44
CA THR A 98 -0.79 17.83 3.10
C THR A 98 -0.15 16.65 2.37
N TYR A 99 1.14 16.38 2.58
CA TYR A 99 1.80 15.21 1.97
C TYR A 99 1.21 13.90 2.45
N VAL A 100 0.82 13.78 3.71
CA VAL A 100 0.18 12.58 4.27
C VAL A 100 -1.12 12.29 3.52
N THR A 101 -1.95 13.32 3.34
CA THR A 101 -3.21 13.21 2.62
C THR A 101 -2.98 12.83 1.14
N VAL A 102 -2.00 13.45 0.48
CA VAL A 102 -1.66 13.14 -0.91
C VAL A 102 -1.12 11.72 -1.05
N ILE A 103 -0.20 11.29 -0.17
CA ILE A 103 0.38 9.94 -0.18
C ILE A 103 -0.70 8.86 -0.03
N THR A 104 -1.69 9.08 0.83
CA THR A 104 -2.78 8.13 1.04
C THR A 104 -3.80 8.14 -0.10
N SER A 105 -4.10 9.30 -0.66
CA SER A 105 -5.12 9.45 -1.72
C SER A 105 -4.62 9.02 -3.10
N ILE A 106 -3.32 9.19 -3.38
CA ILE A 106 -2.76 8.90 -4.72
C ILE A 106 -2.86 7.43 -5.11
N ILE A 107 -2.98 6.53 -4.14
CA ILE A 107 -3.19 5.11 -4.37
C ILE A 107 -4.51 4.87 -5.10
N PHE A 108 -5.59 5.52 -4.67
CA PHE A 108 -6.90 5.41 -5.31
C PHE A 108 -6.88 5.96 -6.74
N VAL A 109 -6.14 7.05 -6.96
CA VAL A 109 -5.92 7.58 -8.32
C VAL A 109 -5.17 6.55 -9.16
N GLY A 110 -4.13 5.91 -8.60
CA GLY A 110 -3.41 4.81 -9.23
C GLY A 110 -4.32 3.64 -9.60
N MET A 111 -5.19 3.20 -8.70
CA MET A 111 -6.19 2.14 -8.96
C MET A 111 -7.11 2.49 -10.13
N MET A 112 -7.61 3.71 -10.18
CA MET A 112 -8.45 4.18 -11.29
C MET A 112 -7.70 4.11 -12.63
N PHE A 113 -6.46 4.60 -12.69
CA PHE A 113 -5.61 4.50 -13.88
C PHE A 113 -5.30 3.04 -14.25
N GLY A 114 -5.04 2.18 -13.26
CA GLY A 114 -4.82 0.75 -13.46
C GLY A 114 -6.02 0.08 -14.12
N THR A 115 -7.23 0.37 -13.67
CA THR A 115 -8.46 -0.16 -14.27
C THR A 115 -8.58 0.25 -15.73
N LEU A 116 -8.32 1.51 -16.06
CA LEU A 116 -8.45 2.03 -17.43
C LEU A 116 -7.39 1.51 -18.39
N THR A 117 -6.21 1.16 -17.90
CA THR A 117 -5.06 0.78 -18.75
C THR A 117 -4.78 -0.71 -18.76
N ILE A 118 -4.78 -1.35 -17.59
CA ILE A 118 -4.38 -2.75 -17.44
C ILE A 118 -5.49 -3.68 -17.92
N VAL A 119 -6.76 -3.37 -17.63
CA VAL A 119 -7.89 -4.22 -18.03
C VAL A 119 -7.98 -4.38 -19.56
N PRO A 120 -7.99 -3.32 -20.35
CA PRO A 120 -7.97 -3.47 -21.82
C PRO A 120 -6.70 -4.13 -22.36
N ALA A 121 -5.56 -3.95 -21.67
CA ALA A 121 -4.30 -4.57 -22.06
C ALA A 121 -4.36 -6.12 -21.93
N PHE A 122 -5.04 -6.63 -20.90
CA PHE A 122 -5.27 -8.09 -20.75
C PHE A 122 -5.97 -8.70 -21.96
N ASP A 123 -6.99 -8.02 -22.48
CA ASP A 123 -7.76 -8.51 -23.61
C ASP A 123 -7.00 -8.38 -24.93
N LYS A 124 -6.24 -7.29 -25.10
CA LYS A 124 -5.50 -7.00 -26.34
C LYS A 124 -4.21 -7.82 -26.50
N TYR A 125 -3.41 -7.96 -25.45
CA TYR A 125 -2.06 -8.55 -25.54
C TYR A 125 -1.98 -9.97 -24.97
N GLY A 126 -3.07 -10.45 -24.39
CA GLY A 126 -3.16 -11.78 -23.78
C GLY A 126 -2.77 -11.77 -22.30
N ARG A 127 -3.59 -12.47 -21.53
CA ARG A 127 -3.58 -12.45 -20.06
C ARG A 127 -2.26 -12.87 -19.43
N SER A 128 -1.66 -13.97 -19.95
CA SER A 128 -0.40 -14.50 -19.41
C SER A 128 0.80 -13.55 -19.57
N LYS A 129 0.86 -12.80 -20.68
CA LYS A 129 1.94 -11.85 -20.92
C LYS A 129 1.84 -10.65 -19.98
N ILE A 130 0.66 -10.04 -19.93
CA ILE A 130 0.41 -8.86 -19.08
C ILE A 130 0.59 -9.22 -17.61
N LEU A 131 0.12 -10.39 -17.17
CA LEU A 131 0.32 -10.86 -15.80
C LEU A 131 1.80 -10.88 -15.42
N LYS A 132 2.67 -11.48 -16.24
CA LYS A 132 4.12 -11.54 -15.99
C LYS A 132 4.73 -10.14 -15.89
N ILE A 133 4.34 -9.22 -16.78
CA ILE A 133 4.80 -7.84 -16.76
C ILE A 133 4.36 -7.15 -15.47
N CYS A 134 3.10 -7.26 -15.10
CA CYS A 134 2.57 -6.65 -13.88
C CYS A 134 3.26 -7.17 -12.61
N VAL A 135 3.47 -8.49 -12.49
CA VAL A 135 4.21 -9.08 -11.37
C VAL A 135 5.64 -8.55 -11.27
N THR A 136 6.33 -8.46 -12.42
CA THR A 136 7.71 -7.93 -12.44
C THR A 136 7.76 -6.47 -12.02
N ILE A 137 6.85 -5.64 -12.54
CA ILE A 137 6.77 -4.22 -12.17
C ILE A 137 6.39 -4.07 -10.69
N SER A 138 5.47 -4.89 -10.18
CA SER A 138 5.10 -4.87 -8.74
C SER A 138 6.31 -5.14 -7.86
N LEU A 139 7.13 -6.14 -8.20
CA LEU A 139 8.34 -6.44 -7.45
C LEU A 139 9.29 -5.24 -7.41
N ILE A 140 9.48 -4.57 -8.56
CA ILE A 140 10.33 -3.37 -8.66
C ILE A 140 9.75 -2.24 -7.80
N VAL A 141 8.45 -2.00 -7.84
CA VAL A 141 7.78 -0.94 -7.06
C VAL A 141 7.94 -1.20 -5.56
N TYR A 142 7.70 -2.43 -5.09
CA TYR A 142 7.85 -2.78 -3.68
C TYR A 142 9.31 -2.70 -3.20
N LEU A 143 10.27 -3.11 -4.03
CA LEU A 143 11.69 -2.96 -3.70
C LEU A 143 12.10 -1.50 -3.61
N ASN A 144 11.62 -0.64 -4.53
CA ASN A 144 11.89 0.80 -4.48
C ASN A 144 11.32 1.46 -3.21
N GLN A 145 10.26 0.92 -2.62
CA GLN A 145 9.70 1.43 -1.39
C GLN A 145 10.65 1.31 -0.19
N LEU A 146 11.52 0.29 -0.19
CA LEU A 146 12.56 0.12 0.83
C LEU A 146 13.64 1.21 0.74
N PHE A 147 13.85 1.80 -0.45
CA PHE A 147 14.87 2.82 -0.72
C PHE A 147 14.27 4.21 -0.88
N CYS A 148 13.22 4.51 -0.15
CA CYS A 148 12.52 5.79 -0.27
C CYS A 148 13.40 6.96 0.19
N VAL A 149 13.53 7.99 -0.64
CA VAL A 149 14.42 9.14 -0.40
C VAL A 149 13.65 10.37 0.12
N GLY A 150 12.32 10.41 -0.04
CA GLY A 150 11.53 11.57 0.38
C GLY A 150 10.03 11.47 0.05
N PRO A 151 9.21 12.45 0.47
CA PRO A 151 7.76 12.40 0.32
C PRO A 151 7.30 12.38 -1.15
N ASN A 152 7.98 13.08 -2.05
CA ASN A 152 7.64 13.06 -3.47
C ASN A 152 7.88 11.69 -4.10
N HIS A 153 8.95 11.00 -3.68
CA HIS A 153 9.24 9.63 -4.11
C HIS A 153 8.17 8.67 -3.61
N LEU A 154 7.68 8.85 -2.37
CA LEU A 154 6.56 8.08 -1.82
C LEU A 154 5.28 8.25 -2.64
N ILE A 155 4.94 9.48 -3.04
CA ILE A 155 3.76 9.76 -3.88
C ILE A 155 3.87 8.98 -5.20
N PHE A 156 5.04 9.03 -5.85
CA PHE A 156 5.26 8.33 -7.12
C PHE A 156 5.13 6.81 -6.97
N ILE A 157 5.77 6.22 -5.97
CA ILE A 157 5.71 4.78 -5.71
C ILE A 157 4.28 4.34 -5.37
N ASN A 158 3.56 5.10 -4.55
CA ASN A 158 2.19 4.79 -4.16
C ASN A 158 1.21 4.87 -5.34
N PHE A 159 1.42 5.78 -6.29
CA PHE A 159 0.64 5.82 -7.52
C PHE A 159 0.79 4.52 -8.33
N PHE A 160 2.03 4.07 -8.57
CA PHE A 160 2.27 2.82 -9.29
C PHE A 160 1.83 1.60 -8.49
N GLY A 161 2.00 1.61 -7.17
CA GLY A 161 1.48 0.57 -6.28
C GLY A 161 -0.03 0.42 -6.39
N GLY A 162 -0.77 1.53 -6.37
CA GLY A 162 -2.22 1.56 -6.59
C GLY A 162 -2.61 1.08 -7.98
N MET A 163 -1.90 1.51 -9.03
CA MET A 163 -2.16 1.08 -10.39
C MET A 163 -2.03 -0.44 -10.56
N LEU A 164 -1.03 -1.02 -9.90
CA LEU A 164 -0.78 -2.46 -9.94
C LEU A 164 -1.68 -3.27 -9.00
N PHE A 165 -2.26 -2.65 -7.98
CA PHE A 165 -3.21 -3.31 -7.08
C PHE A 165 -4.40 -3.90 -7.85
N GLN A 166 -4.90 -3.16 -8.83
CA GLN A 166 -6.06 -3.54 -9.62
C GLN A 166 -5.87 -4.84 -10.42
N TYR A 167 -4.64 -5.14 -10.89
CA TYR A 167 -4.42 -6.38 -11.63
C TYR A 167 -4.56 -7.62 -10.74
N MET A 168 -4.26 -7.51 -9.45
CA MET A 168 -4.37 -8.62 -8.50
C MET A 168 -5.83 -9.02 -8.29
N GLU A 169 -6.74 -8.05 -8.15
CA GLU A 169 -8.18 -8.32 -8.07
C GLU A 169 -8.70 -9.02 -9.34
N LEU A 170 -8.27 -8.55 -10.51
CA LEU A 170 -8.65 -9.16 -11.78
C LEU A 170 -8.16 -10.59 -11.92
N VAL A 171 -6.95 -10.88 -11.45
CA VAL A 171 -6.41 -12.25 -11.44
C VAL A 171 -7.23 -13.14 -10.52
N MET A 172 -7.59 -12.67 -9.35
CA MET A 172 -8.43 -13.41 -8.40
C MET A 172 -9.82 -13.71 -8.99
N LEU A 173 -10.47 -12.72 -9.59
CA LEU A 173 -11.77 -12.89 -10.26
C LEU A 173 -11.67 -13.88 -11.44
N TYR A 174 -10.59 -13.79 -12.22
CA TYR A 174 -10.38 -14.70 -13.33
C TYR A 174 -10.25 -16.16 -12.89
N LEU A 175 -9.50 -16.39 -11.82
CA LEU A 175 -9.32 -17.72 -11.26
C LEU A 175 -10.61 -18.27 -10.67
N GLN A 176 -11.37 -17.46 -9.94
CA GLN A 176 -12.68 -17.84 -9.42
C GLN A 176 -13.62 -18.27 -10.56
N ASN A 177 -13.72 -17.49 -11.63
CA ASN A 177 -14.55 -17.81 -12.78
C ASN A 177 -14.06 -19.08 -13.49
N PHE A 178 -12.75 -19.29 -13.58
CA PHE A 178 -12.18 -20.49 -14.14
C PHE A 178 -12.56 -21.74 -13.32
N PHE A 179 -12.41 -21.67 -11.99
CA PHE A 179 -12.79 -22.79 -11.11
C PHE A 179 -14.30 -23.06 -11.10
N GLN A 180 -15.13 -22.02 -11.15
CA GLN A 180 -16.58 -22.18 -11.26
C GLN A 180 -16.97 -22.87 -12.56
N LYS A 181 -16.37 -22.47 -13.68
CA LYS A 181 -16.65 -23.08 -14.97
C LYS A 181 -16.27 -24.58 -15.00
N VAL A 182 -15.11 -24.90 -14.45
CA VAL A 182 -14.66 -26.29 -14.33
C VAL A 182 -15.61 -27.10 -13.45
N LYS A 183 -16.15 -26.53 -12.36
CA LYS A 183 -17.10 -27.22 -11.47
C LYS A 183 -18.50 -27.41 -12.08
N MET A 184 -18.91 -26.59 -13.03
CA MET A 184 -20.22 -26.71 -13.71
C MET A 184 -20.20 -27.71 -14.87
N ASP A 185 -19.02 -27.97 -15.45
CA ASP A 185 -18.85 -28.90 -16.57
C ASP A 185 -18.70 -30.37 -16.10
N TYR A 186 -18.75 -30.58 -14.77
CA TYR A 186 -18.81 -31.89 -14.09
C TYR A 186 -20.13 -32.10 -13.35
#